data_80083196c0d1a9dfca4e24bf5a2cc1b6
#
_entry.id   80083196c0d1a9dfca4e24bf5a2cc1b6
#
_cell.length_a   1.000
_cell.length_b   1.000
_cell.length_c   1.000
_cell.angle_alpha   90.00
_cell.angle_beta   90.00
_cell.angle_gamma   90.00
#
_symmetry.space_group_name_H-M   'P 1'
#
loop_
_entity.id
_entity.type
_entity.pdbx_description
1 polymer ?
#
loop_
_entity_poly.entity_id
_entity_poly.type
_entity_poly.pdbx_seq_one_letter_code
_entity_poly.pdbx_strand_id
1 'polypeptide(L)'
;MIYISTIFQILKTFKTSIQNGVSLFIFYFLVDIGFQGKDPLTDFRGSGLLGLRHLWQFNIADSRAEKVFKVGTGQKTWYFFAATGINISGKVIEFIEEGKCDKYFYEQNEEINFYLFTQKLYNEFFYEFNELWIERGYTDFMKVNSTLEEFMMLKADNIFLKLIYNKKLF
;
A
#
# COMPACT_ATOMS: atom_id res chain seq x y z
N MET A 1 6.53 -10.03 -15.32
CA MET A 1 5.43 -11.03 -15.17
C MET A 1 5.72 -12.15 -14.17
N ILE A 2 6.96 -12.66 -14.05
CA ILE A 2 7.34 -13.75 -13.11
C ILE A 2 7.22 -13.31 -11.64
N TYR A 3 7.59 -12.07 -11.29
CA TYR A 3 7.58 -11.58 -9.89
C TYR A 3 6.17 -11.40 -9.30
N ILE A 4 5.21 -10.94 -10.10
CA ILE A 4 3.82 -10.74 -9.63
C ILE A 4 3.15 -12.09 -9.37
N SER A 5 3.38 -13.10 -10.21
CA SER A 5 2.88 -14.46 -9.98
C SER A 5 3.49 -15.08 -8.72
N THR A 6 4.72 -14.73 -8.40
CA THR A 6 5.45 -15.24 -7.22
C THR A 6 4.91 -14.60 -5.93
N ILE A 7 4.65 -13.26 -5.92
CA ILE A 7 3.95 -12.59 -4.81
C ILE A 7 2.55 -13.21 -4.62
N PHE A 8 1.85 -13.50 -5.71
CA PHE A 8 0.54 -14.14 -5.68
C PHE A 8 0.61 -15.56 -5.06
N GLN A 9 1.58 -16.36 -5.44
CA GLN A 9 1.79 -17.68 -4.83
C GLN A 9 2.12 -17.57 -3.34
N ILE A 10 2.91 -16.60 -2.93
CA ILE A 10 3.31 -16.40 -1.53
C ILE A 10 2.13 -15.99 -0.69
N LEU A 11 1.32 -15.03 -1.13
CA LEU A 11 0.13 -14.61 -0.38
C LEU A 11 -0.95 -15.69 -0.36
N LYS A 12 -1.04 -16.52 -1.42
CA LYS A 12 -1.89 -17.71 -1.45
C LYS A 12 -1.39 -18.81 -0.51
N THR A 13 -0.07 -19.00 -0.45
CA THR A 13 0.61 -19.91 0.47
C THR A 13 0.52 -19.37 1.92
N PHE A 14 0.48 -18.06 2.13
CA PHE A 14 0.25 -17.41 3.41
C PHE A 14 -1.09 -17.84 4.04
N LYS A 15 -2.15 -17.86 3.23
CA LYS A 15 -3.47 -18.33 3.68
C LYS A 15 -3.45 -19.81 4.11
N THR A 16 -2.64 -20.62 3.45
CA THR A 16 -2.49 -22.05 3.74
C THR A 16 -1.46 -22.33 4.85
N SER A 17 -0.44 -21.49 4.99
CA SER A 17 0.66 -21.67 5.94
C SER A 17 0.34 -21.21 7.36
N ILE A 18 -0.58 -20.24 7.54
CA ILE A 18 -1.16 -19.92 8.85
C ILE A 18 -1.86 -21.17 9.44
N GLN A 19 -2.30 -22.09 8.57
CA GLN A 19 -2.93 -23.35 8.99
C GLN A 19 -1.98 -24.52 9.19
N ASN A 20 -0.77 -24.52 8.59
CA ASN A 20 0.06 -25.75 8.46
C ASN A 20 1.57 -25.61 8.76
N GLY A 21 2.02 -24.54 9.40
CA GLY A 21 3.45 -24.35 9.71
C GLY A 21 4.28 -23.93 8.50
N VAL A 22 4.91 -22.76 8.58
CA VAL A 22 5.55 -22.04 7.47
C VAL A 22 6.88 -22.65 7.06
N SER A 23 7.08 -22.88 5.76
CA SER A 23 8.37 -23.30 5.18
C SER A 23 9.42 -22.19 5.20
N LEU A 24 10.67 -22.52 5.54
CA LEU A 24 11.83 -21.61 5.63
C LEU A 24 12.04 -20.78 4.33
N PHE A 25 11.68 -21.32 3.17
CA PHE A 25 11.84 -20.69 1.86
C PHE A 25 10.98 -19.42 1.69
N ILE A 26 9.81 -19.38 2.32
CA ILE A 26 8.91 -18.22 2.28
C ILE A 26 9.53 -17.03 3.03
N PHE A 27 10.27 -17.27 4.11
CA PHE A 27 10.87 -16.22 4.93
C PHE A 27 11.93 -15.38 4.19
N TYR A 28 12.78 -16.03 3.40
CA TYR A 28 13.81 -15.29 2.62
C TYR A 28 13.16 -14.37 1.60
N PHE A 29 12.11 -14.83 0.94
CA PHE A 29 11.41 -14.05 -0.06
C PHE A 29 10.64 -12.85 0.51
N LEU A 30 10.14 -12.94 1.74
CA LEU A 30 9.45 -11.82 2.39
C LEU A 30 10.36 -10.62 2.62
N VAL A 31 11.60 -10.85 2.99
CA VAL A 31 12.62 -9.79 3.11
C VAL A 31 12.91 -9.17 1.74
N ASP A 32 12.99 -9.97 0.68
CA ASP A 32 13.26 -9.50 -0.69
C ASP A 32 12.14 -8.59 -1.23
N ILE A 33 10.90 -8.79 -0.78
CA ILE A 33 9.79 -7.89 -1.14
C ILE A 33 9.61 -6.71 -0.17
N GLY A 34 10.51 -6.56 0.81
CA GLY A 34 10.57 -5.39 1.68
C GLY A 34 9.77 -5.49 2.97
N PHE A 35 9.57 -6.69 3.52
CA PHE A 35 9.28 -6.84 4.95
C PHE A 35 10.57 -6.65 5.76
N GLN A 36 10.48 -6.06 6.94
CA GLN A 36 11.65 -5.79 7.79
C GLN A 36 12.16 -7.06 8.50
N GLY A 37 11.35 -8.08 8.63
CA GLY A 37 11.68 -9.30 9.34
C GLY A 37 11.28 -10.56 8.61
N LYS A 38 11.72 -11.71 9.16
CA LYS A 38 11.35 -13.04 8.65
C LYS A 38 9.93 -13.45 9.04
N ASP A 39 9.33 -12.78 10.01
CA ASP A 39 7.94 -12.97 10.42
C ASP A 39 7.11 -11.76 10.02
N PRO A 40 6.31 -11.85 8.95
CA PRO A 40 5.50 -10.74 8.46
C PRO A 40 4.41 -10.33 9.45
N LEU A 41 4.04 -11.19 10.41
CA LEU A 41 3.06 -10.85 11.45
C LEU A 41 3.58 -9.73 12.35
N THR A 42 4.89 -9.59 12.49
CA THR A 42 5.52 -8.51 13.26
C THR A 42 5.54 -7.18 12.53
N ASP A 43 5.23 -7.17 11.23
CA ASP A 43 5.32 -5.99 10.37
C ASP A 43 3.95 -5.39 9.98
N PHE A 44 2.85 -5.87 10.55
CA PHE A 44 1.50 -5.38 10.22
C PHE A 44 1.16 -3.97 10.75
N ARG A 45 2.02 -3.40 11.61
CA ARG A 45 2.10 -1.98 11.98
C ARG A 45 0.74 -1.28 12.19
N GLY A 46 -0.12 -1.77 13.00
CA GLY A 46 -1.41 -1.12 13.28
C GLY A 46 -2.48 -1.26 12.19
N SER A 47 -2.11 -1.43 10.92
CA SER A 47 -3.08 -1.65 9.84
C SER A 47 -3.53 -3.11 9.73
N GLY A 48 -2.88 -4.03 10.44
CA GLY A 48 -3.25 -5.44 10.51
C GLY A 48 -3.41 -6.11 9.14
N LEU A 49 -4.40 -6.99 9.04
CA LEU A 49 -4.71 -7.70 7.80
C LEU A 49 -5.22 -6.78 6.68
N LEU A 50 -5.76 -5.61 7.00
CA LEU A 50 -6.23 -4.66 6.00
C LEU A 50 -5.05 -4.13 5.17
N GLY A 51 -3.93 -3.79 5.82
CA GLY A 51 -2.72 -3.33 5.12
C GLY A 51 -2.18 -4.37 4.15
N LEU A 52 -2.13 -5.63 4.57
CA LEU A 52 -1.71 -6.73 3.70
C LEU A 52 -2.67 -6.95 2.53
N ARG A 53 -3.99 -6.83 2.79
CA ARG A 53 -5.02 -6.98 1.75
C ARG A 53 -4.98 -5.86 0.72
N HIS A 54 -4.79 -4.61 1.14
CA HIS A 54 -4.62 -3.48 0.23
C HIS A 54 -3.39 -3.67 -0.66
N LEU A 55 -2.24 -4.03 -0.07
CA LEU A 55 -1.01 -4.28 -0.80
C LEU A 55 -1.18 -5.41 -1.83
N TRP A 56 -1.81 -6.51 -1.42
CA TRP A 56 -2.09 -7.65 -2.32
C TRP A 56 -2.99 -7.23 -3.48
N GLN A 57 -4.12 -6.57 -3.20
CA GLN A 57 -5.07 -6.16 -4.22
C GLN A 57 -4.45 -5.15 -5.20
N PHE A 58 -3.63 -4.21 -4.70
CA PHE A 58 -2.86 -3.30 -5.54
C PHE A 58 -1.98 -4.06 -6.54
N ASN A 59 -1.25 -5.06 -6.07
CA ASN A 59 -0.33 -5.83 -6.93
C ASN A 59 -1.02 -6.67 -7.99
N ILE A 60 -2.25 -7.13 -7.77
CA ILE A 60 -2.95 -7.98 -8.74
C ILE A 60 -3.87 -7.21 -9.68
N ALA A 61 -4.34 -6.05 -9.29
CA ALA A 61 -5.39 -5.32 -10.01
C ALA A 61 -4.96 -3.96 -10.58
N ASP A 62 -3.90 -3.33 -10.03
CA ASP A 62 -3.44 -2.03 -10.51
C ASP A 62 -2.24 -2.19 -11.46
N SER A 63 -2.39 -1.72 -12.69
CA SER A 63 -1.33 -1.80 -13.71
C SER A 63 -0.05 -1.04 -13.36
N ARG A 64 -0.13 -0.08 -12.41
CA ARG A 64 1.00 0.73 -11.93
C ARG A 64 1.85 0.02 -10.87
N ALA A 65 1.35 -1.09 -10.31
CA ALA A 65 2.00 -1.81 -9.21
C ALA A 65 3.42 -2.29 -9.58
N GLU A 66 3.62 -2.74 -10.82
CA GLU A 66 4.96 -3.16 -11.29
C GLU A 66 5.98 -2.01 -11.22
N LYS A 67 5.57 -0.78 -11.59
CA LYS A 67 6.44 0.41 -11.50
C LYS A 67 6.81 0.70 -10.05
N VAL A 68 5.81 0.73 -9.16
CA VAL A 68 6.00 0.98 -7.73
C VAL A 68 6.91 -0.08 -7.10
N PHE A 69 6.71 -1.35 -7.43
CA PHE A 69 7.55 -2.44 -6.96
C PHE A 69 9.01 -2.29 -7.41
N LYS A 70 9.25 -1.98 -8.69
CA LYS A 70 10.61 -1.79 -9.23
C LYS A 70 11.36 -0.63 -8.57
N VAL A 71 10.66 0.41 -8.17
CA VAL A 71 11.26 1.52 -7.42
C VAL A 71 11.58 1.09 -6.00
N GLY A 72 10.61 0.51 -5.29
CA GLY A 72 10.78 0.10 -3.90
C GLY A 72 11.88 -0.96 -3.69
N THR A 73 12.09 -1.85 -4.68
CA THR A 73 13.13 -2.90 -4.64
C THR A 73 14.36 -2.59 -5.49
N GLY A 74 14.44 -1.38 -6.05
CA GLY A 74 15.51 -0.97 -6.95
C GLY A 74 16.83 -0.67 -6.24
N GLN A 75 17.90 -0.45 -7.05
CA GLN A 75 19.23 -0.14 -6.51
C GLN A 75 19.48 1.36 -6.34
N LYS A 76 18.78 2.20 -7.10
CA LYS A 76 19.04 3.66 -7.13
C LYS A 76 18.14 4.43 -6.18
N THR A 77 16.85 4.10 -6.18
CA THR A 77 15.84 4.70 -5.31
C THR A 77 15.07 3.53 -4.71
N TRP A 78 15.23 3.27 -3.42
CA TRP A 78 14.63 2.10 -2.80
C TRP A 78 13.99 2.43 -1.45
N TYR A 79 13.00 1.68 -1.11
CA TYR A 79 12.37 1.64 0.20
C TYR A 79 11.83 0.22 0.45
N PHE A 80 11.53 -0.11 1.68
CA PHE A 80 10.90 -1.40 1.97
C PHE A 80 9.48 -1.46 1.41
N PHE A 81 9.34 -1.98 0.18
CA PHE A 81 8.09 -1.96 -0.58
C PHE A 81 6.89 -2.47 0.22
N ALA A 82 6.97 -3.66 0.83
CA ALA A 82 5.86 -4.23 1.58
C ALA A 82 5.56 -3.43 2.85
N ALA A 83 6.57 -3.10 3.65
CA ALA A 83 6.40 -2.32 4.87
C ALA A 83 5.85 -0.92 4.59
N THR A 84 6.33 -0.26 3.52
CA THR A 84 5.82 1.04 3.08
C THR A 84 4.37 0.93 2.61
N GLY A 85 4.04 -0.10 1.82
CA GLY A 85 2.66 -0.34 1.39
C GLY A 85 1.70 -0.55 2.56
N ILE A 86 2.13 -1.24 3.62
CA ILE A 86 1.34 -1.38 4.85
C ILE A 86 1.18 -0.02 5.57
N ASN A 87 2.24 0.80 5.62
CA ASN A 87 2.15 2.15 6.19
C ASN A 87 1.19 3.05 5.41
N ILE A 88 1.14 2.94 4.08
CA ILE A 88 0.14 3.66 3.25
C ILE A 88 -1.29 3.29 3.66
N SER A 89 -1.58 2.03 4.00
CA SER A 89 -2.90 1.66 4.54
C SER A 89 -3.22 2.37 5.85
N GLY A 90 -2.23 2.51 6.73
CA GLY A 90 -2.38 3.32 7.95
C GLY A 90 -2.74 4.77 7.63
N LYS A 91 -2.06 5.37 6.65
CA LYS A 91 -2.35 6.75 6.23
C LYS A 91 -3.72 6.92 5.55
N VAL A 92 -4.23 5.90 4.87
CA VAL A 92 -5.61 5.90 4.36
C VAL A 92 -6.62 5.90 5.51
N ILE A 93 -6.39 5.09 6.54
CA ILE A 93 -7.26 5.04 7.73
C ILE A 93 -7.22 6.39 8.45
N GLU A 94 -6.04 6.91 8.74
CA GLU A 94 -5.82 8.21 9.38
C GLU A 94 -6.54 9.34 8.63
N PHE A 95 -6.43 9.40 7.30
CA PHE A 95 -7.11 10.36 6.45
C PHE A 95 -8.64 10.33 6.59
N ILE A 96 -9.20 9.14 6.72
CA ILE A 96 -10.65 8.95 6.92
C ILE A 96 -11.04 9.35 8.36
N GLU A 97 -10.27 8.94 9.37
CA GLU A 97 -10.52 9.23 10.78
C GLU A 97 -10.41 10.74 11.10
N GLU A 98 -9.60 11.48 10.33
CA GLU A 98 -9.54 12.95 10.39
C GLU A 98 -10.79 13.65 9.80
N GLY A 99 -11.77 12.89 9.31
CA GLY A 99 -13.00 13.42 8.72
C GLY A 99 -12.85 14.00 7.31
N LYS A 100 -11.72 13.77 6.65
CA LYS A 100 -11.44 14.27 5.29
C LYS A 100 -12.43 13.76 4.24
N CYS A 101 -13.06 12.63 4.52
CA CYS A 101 -14.03 11.99 3.62
C CYS A 101 -15.49 12.24 4.02
N ASP A 102 -15.77 12.89 5.15
CA ASP A 102 -17.10 13.00 5.73
C ASP A 102 -18.11 13.61 4.77
N LYS A 103 -17.75 14.77 4.18
CA LYS A 103 -18.63 15.44 3.22
C LYS A 103 -19.00 14.51 2.07
N TYR A 104 -18.05 13.76 1.54
CA TYR A 104 -18.31 12.82 0.46
C TYR A 104 -19.29 11.71 0.92
N PHE A 105 -19.10 11.14 2.10
CA PHE A 105 -20.01 10.11 2.63
C PHE A 105 -21.42 10.62 2.87
N TYR A 106 -21.59 11.84 3.37
CA TYR A 106 -22.90 12.46 3.60
C TYR A 106 -23.64 12.80 2.30
N GLU A 107 -22.93 13.07 1.21
CA GLU A 107 -23.53 13.42 -0.08
C GLU A 107 -23.92 12.20 -0.93
N GLN A 108 -23.52 10.99 -0.54
CA GLN A 108 -23.90 9.78 -1.27
C GLN A 108 -25.32 9.33 -0.92
N ASN A 109 -26.10 9.03 -1.96
CA ASN A 109 -27.43 8.47 -1.82
C ASN A 109 -27.45 6.92 -1.87
N GLU A 110 -26.30 6.30 -2.13
CA GLU A 110 -26.15 4.86 -2.29
C GLU A 110 -25.22 4.31 -1.21
N GLU A 111 -25.38 3.01 -0.92
CA GLU A 111 -24.51 2.31 0.02
C GLU A 111 -23.08 2.25 -0.53
N ILE A 112 -22.14 2.82 0.21
CA ILE A 112 -20.73 2.82 -0.15
C ILE A 112 -20.10 1.49 0.25
N ASN A 113 -19.52 0.79 -0.72
CA ASN A 113 -18.62 -0.31 -0.41
C ASN A 113 -17.30 0.23 0.17
N PHE A 114 -17.24 0.29 1.50
CA PHE A 114 -16.12 0.88 2.23
C PHE A 114 -14.77 0.25 1.88
N TYR A 115 -14.74 -1.07 1.69
CA TYR A 115 -13.50 -1.74 1.29
C TYR A 115 -13.04 -1.29 -0.10
N LEU A 116 -13.95 -1.23 -1.07
CA LEU A 116 -13.59 -0.78 -2.42
C LEU A 116 -13.14 0.69 -2.42
N PHE A 117 -13.80 1.52 -1.63
CA PHE A 117 -13.42 2.91 -1.43
C PHE A 117 -12.00 3.05 -0.88
N THR A 118 -11.70 2.38 0.24
CA THR A 118 -10.36 2.43 0.86
C THR A 118 -9.29 1.84 -0.05
N GLN A 119 -9.61 0.80 -0.83
CA GLN A 119 -8.68 0.22 -1.80
C GLN A 119 -8.33 1.21 -2.93
N LYS A 120 -9.31 1.92 -3.46
CA LYS A 120 -9.07 2.91 -4.52
C LYS A 120 -8.21 4.07 -3.99
N LEU A 121 -8.51 4.56 -2.79
CA LEU A 121 -7.73 5.60 -2.14
C LEU A 121 -6.29 5.14 -1.88
N TYR A 122 -6.13 3.91 -1.39
CA TYR A 122 -4.84 3.27 -1.19
C TYR A 122 -4.02 3.20 -2.49
N ASN A 123 -4.63 2.78 -3.59
CA ASN A 123 -3.92 2.64 -4.87
C ASN A 123 -3.35 3.98 -5.35
N GLU A 124 -4.14 5.05 -5.25
CA GLU A 124 -3.67 6.38 -5.61
C GLU A 124 -2.61 6.91 -4.64
N PHE A 125 -2.81 6.72 -3.33
CA PHE A 125 -1.83 7.17 -2.33
C PHE A 125 -0.49 6.47 -2.51
N PHE A 126 -0.49 5.16 -2.75
CA PHE A 126 0.77 4.43 -2.92
C PHE A 126 1.49 4.84 -4.21
N TYR A 127 0.75 4.98 -5.31
CA TYR A 127 1.33 5.43 -6.56
C TYR A 127 1.91 6.84 -6.45
N GLU A 128 1.17 7.80 -5.93
CA GLU A 128 1.61 9.20 -5.82
C GLU A 128 2.72 9.40 -4.77
N PHE A 129 2.71 8.61 -3.69
CA PHE A 129 3.86 8.54 -2.77
C PHE A 129 5.12 8.09 -3.52
N ASN A 130 5.01 7.04 -4.33
CA ASN A 130 6.14 6.55 -5.13
C ASN A 130 6.66 7.61 -6.10
N GLU A 131 5.78 8.38 -6.76
CA GLU A 131 6.19 9.48 -7.63
C GLU A 131 6.90 10.59 -6.83
N LEU A 132 6.40 10.95 -5.65
CA LEU A 132 7.07 11.90 -4.76
C LEU A 132 8.45 11.40 -4.32
N TRP A 133 8.57 10.09 -3.99
CA TRP A 133 9.84 9.47 -3.63
C TRP A 133 10.88 9.60 -4.75
N ILE A 134 10.48 9.33 -5.99
CA ILE A 134 11.34 9.48 -7.18
C ILE A 134 11.72 10.94 -7.38
N GLU A 135 10.76 11.86 -7.29
CA GLU A 135 10.96 13.31 -7.43
C GLU A 135 12.00 13.83 -6.44
N ARG A 136 11.95 13.37 -5.19
CA ARG A 136 12.91 13.75 -4.14
C ARG A 136 14.29 13.07 -4.31
N GLY A 137 14.40 12.03 -5.13
CA GLY A 137 15.65 11.31 -5.36
C GLY A 137 16.18 10.61 -4.10
N TYR A 138 15.31 10.21 -3.18
CA TYR A 138 15.73 9.57 -1.94
C TYR A 138 16.29 8.17 -2.16
N THR A 139 17.37 7.89 -1.46
CA THR A 139 18.08 6.60 -1.45
C THR A 139 18.17 5.97 -0.07
N ASP A 140 17.64 6.65 0.93
CA ASP A 140 17.66 6.23 2.34
C ASP A 140 16.22 5.95 2.82
N PHE A 141 15.93 4.67 3.09
CA PHE A 141 14.62 4.24 3.56
C PHE A 141 14.17 4.89 4.88
N MET A 142 15.10 5.42 5.68
CA MET A 142 14.77 6.17 6.90
C MET A 142 13.92 7.42 6.61
N LYS A 143 13.95 7.90 5.38
CA LYS A 143 13.11 9.01 4.91
C LYS A 143 11.65 8.63 4.65
N VAL A 144 11.29 7.35 4.64
CA VAL A 144 9.91 6.90 4.30
C VAL A 144 8.87 7.58 5.18
N ASN A 145 9.05 7.58 6.50
CA ASN A 145 8.05 8.16 7.40
C ASN A 145 7.91 9.68 7.19
N SER A 146 9.02 10.42 7.10
CA SER A 146 8.96 11.86 6.85
C SER A 146 8.37 12.19 5.48
N THR A 147 8.61 11.35 4.47
CA THR A 147 8.02 11.51 3.14
C THR A 147 6.53 11.18 3.14
N LEU A 148 6.09 10.21 3.95
CA LEU A 148 4.66 9.93 4.13
C LEU A 148 3.92 11.11 4.76
N GLU A 149 4.49 11.74 5.79
CA GLU A 149 3.93 12.95 6.39
C GLU A 149 3.89 14.12 5.36
N GLU A 150 4.98 14.36 4.65
CA GLU A 150 5.03 15.35 3.57
C GLU A 150 3.95 15.07 2.50
N PHE A 151 3.81 13.83 2.08
CA PHE A 151 2.80 13.40 1.12
C PHE A 151 1.37 13.69 1.60
N MET A 152 1.06 13.33 2.85
CA MET A 152 -0.26 13.57 3.44
C MET A 152 -0.57 15.07 3.47
N MET A 153 0.37 15.90 3.87
CA MET A 153 0.20 17.36 3.94
C MET A 153 0.04 18.02 2.57
N LEU A 154 0.76 17.58 1.55
CA LEU A 154 0.86 18.29 0.28
C LEU A 154 -0.06 17.74 -0.81
N LYS A 155 -0.35 16.44 -0.81
CA LYS A 155 -0.97 15.77 -1.96
C LYS A 155 -2.28 15.05 -1.65
N ALA A 156 -2.49 14.51 -0.45
CA ALA A 156 -3.59 13.62 -0.15
C ALA A 156 -4.98 14.23 -0.42
N ASP A 157 -5.24 15.44 0.05
CA ASP A 157 -6.52 16.14 -0.18
C ASP A 157 -6.81 16.33 -1.68
N ASN A 158 -5.80 16.74 -2.44
CA ASN A 158 -5.94 16.96 -3.89
C ASN A 158 -6.20 15.65 -4.66
N ILE A 159 -5.57 14.56 -4.24
CA ILE A 159 -5.79 13.22 -4.83
C ILE A 159 -7.21 12.77 -4.56
N PHE A 160 -7.68 12.89 -3.33
CA PHE A 160 -9.04 12.53 -2.95
C PHE A 160 -10.07 13.33 -3.75
N LEU A 161 -9.90 14.66 -3.87
CA LEU A 161 -10.78 15.50 -4.68
C LEU A 161 -10.80 15.07 -6.15
N LYS A 162 -9.64 14.76 -6.74
CA LYS A 162 -9.58 14.25 -8.13
C LYS A 162 -10.31 12.92 -8.29
N LEU A 163 -10.24 12.02 -7.32
CA LEU A 163 -10.96 10.75 -7.37
C LEU A 163 -12.49 10.96 -7.35
N ILE A 164 -12.99 11.88 -6.54
CA ILE A 164 -14.40 12.23 -6.47
C ILE A 164 -14.86 12.85 -7.79
N TYR A 165 -14.19 13.92 -8.24
CA TYR A 165 -14.59 14.65 -9.46
C TYR A 165 -14.55 13.78 -10.71
N ASN A 166 -13.62 12.86 -10.82
CA ASN A 166 -13.51 11.94 -11.95
C ASN A 166 -14.42 10.71 -11.83
N LYS A 167 -15.31 10.65 -10.83
CA LYS A 167 -16.18 9.50 -10.55
C LYS A 167 -15.41 8.16 -10.49
N LYS A 168 -14.16 8.18 -10.06
CA LYS A 168 -13.32 6.96 -9.98
C LYS A 168 -13.55 6.15 -8.71
N LEU A 169 -14.32 6.68 -7.76
CA LEU A 169 -14.64 6.01 -6.52
C LEU A 169 -15.91 5.14 -6.59
N PHE A 170 -16.60 5.14 -7.73
CA PHE A 170 -17.81 4.34 -8.00
C PHE A 170 -17.50 3.12 -8.85
#